data_51fe3a9b9aae68f8fd04ec2fe6d6f87d
#
_entry.id   51fe3a9b9aae68f8fd04ec2fe6d6f87d
#
_cell.length_a   1.000
_cell.length_b   1.000
_cell.length_c   1.000
_cell.angle_alpha   90.00
_cell.angle_beta   90.00
_cell.angle_gamma   90.00
#
_symmetry.space_group_name_H-M   'P 1'
#
loop_
_entity.id
_entity.type
_entity.pdbx_description
1 polymer ?
#
loop_
_entity_poly.entity_id
_entity_poly.type
_entity_poly.pdbx_seq_one_letter_code
_entity_poly.pdbx_strand_id
1 'polypeptide(L)'
;MIEKQILPRHRLGATWVAKTTWVVRTAIISAMMLMIALPAFAGLGENVSSVQADQAHMQGSLRSTQSESYTLHEITAASGVVVREYVSAATGKVFAVAWQGAWPPDMRQVLASYFAQYQQAAQTQANLHAGRRPLVIHQPGLVVESGGHMRSFTGRAYIPDMLPGSVKAEAIR
;
A
#
# COMPACT_ATOMS: atom_id res chain seq x y z
N MET A 1 45.20 78.22 9.16
CA MET A 1 44.32 77.68 8.11
C MET A 1 44.60 76.19 8.05
N ILE A 2 43.75 75.37 8.71
CA ILE A 2 43.91 73.92 8.75
C ILE A 2 42.60 73.36 8.20
N GLU A 3 42.68 72.88 6.99
CA GLU A 3 41.56 72.27 6.25
C GLU A 3 41.39 70.85 6.72
N LYS A 4 40.24 70.55 7.33
CA LYS A 4 39.85 69.21 7.77
C LYS A 4 39.33 68.42 6.54
N GLN A 5 40.06 67.46 6.08
CA GLN A 5 39.66 66.45 5.13
C GLN A 5 38.69 65.50 5.79
N ILE A 6 37.41 65.49 5.36
CA ILE A 6 36.38 64.56 5.79
C ILE A 6 36.41 63.34 4.82
N LEU A 7 36.83 62.18 5.33
CA LEU A 7 36.78 60.92 4.61
C LEU A 7 35.30 60.40 4.47
N PRO A 8 34.92 59.90 3.30
CA PRO A 8 33.56 59.28 3.15
C PRO A 8 33.48 57.91 3.82
N ARG A 9 32.48 57.78 4.70
CA ARG A 9 32.12 56.50 5.28
C ARG A 9 31.53 55.58 4.20
N HIS A 10 32.24 54.56 3.80
CA HIS A 10 31.73 53.47 2.99
C HIS A 10 30.68 52.71 3.79
N ARG A 11 29.42 52.82 3.39
CA ARG A 11 28.34 51.91 3.83
C ARG A 11 28.51 50.59 3.09
N LEU A 12 29.28 49.67 3.63
CA LEU A 12 29.32 48.27 3.20
C LEU A 12 28.42 47.48 4.14
N GLY A 13 27.42 46.81 3.59
CA GLY A 13 26.90 45.64 4.28
C GLY A 13 25.41 45.51 4.57
N ALA A 14 24.48 45.82 3.64
CA ALA A 14 23.08 45.48 3.87
C ALA A 14 22.46 44.50 2.81
N THR A 15 23.19 44.18 1.75
CA THR A 15 22.62 43.40 0.63
C THR A 15 22.96 41.91 0.64
N TRP A 16 23.92 41.47 1.45
CA TRP A 16 24.36 40.08 1.50
C TRP A 16 23.50 39.20 2.43
N VAL A 17 22.95 39.76 3.50
CA VAL A 17 22.16 39.01 4.48
C VAL A 17 20.79 38.61 3.93
N ALA A 18 20.18 39.40 3.05
CA ALA A 18 18.86 39.12 2.50
C ALA A 18 18.86 37.97 1.47
N LYS A 19 19.96 37.77 0.75
CA LYS A 19 20.05 36.70 -0.28
C LYS A 19 20.30 35.33 0.34
N THR A 20 21.04 35.25 1.44
CA THR A 20 21.31 33.96 2.13
C THR A 20 20.09 33.44 2.86
N THR A 21 19.24 34.27 3.42
CA THR A 21 18.01 33.83 4.11
C THR A 21 16.95 33.29 3.14
N TRP A 22 16.93 33.76 1.90
CA TRP A 22 15.96 33.27 0.91
C TRP A 22 16.35 31.88 0.37
N VAL A 23 17.62 31.66 0.10
CA VAL A 23 18.16 30.37 -0.35
C VAL A 23 17.98 29.28 0.72
N VAL A 24 18.20 29.61 1.99
CA VAL A 24 18.03 28.67 3.10
C VAL A 24 16.55 28.31 3.30
N ARG A 25 15.63 29.28 3.17
CA ARG A 25 14.18 29.02 3.28
C ARG A 25 13.65 28.14 2.15
N THR A 26 14.09 28.37 0.90
CA THR A 26 13.69 27.53 -0.23
C THR A 26 14.26 26.11 -0.13
N ALA A 27 15.49 25.94 0.36
CA ALA A 27 16.09 24.63 0.60
C ALA A 27 15.38 23.83 1.68
N ILE A 28 14.95 24.48 2.76
CA ILE A 28 14.19 23.83 3.86
C ILE A 28 12.80 23.40 3.38
N ILE A 29 12.08 24.24 2.61
CA ILE A 29 10.77 23.90 2.06
C ILE A 29 10.88 22.73 1.05
N SER A 30 11.92 22.72 0.22
CA SER A 30 12.19 21.64 -0.74
C SER A 30 12.56 20.32 -0.04
N ALA A 31 13.33 20.36 1.04
CA ALA A 31 13.67 19.19 1.85
C ALA A 31 12.45 18.65 2.62
N MET A 32 11.56 19.53 3.07
CA MET A 32 10.35 19.13 3.80
C MET A 32 9.29 18.51 2.87
N MET A 33 9.25 18.88 1.59
CA MET A 33 8.40 18.23 0.57
C MET A 33 8.89 16.83 0.17
N LEU A 34 10.16 16.50 0.39
CA LEU A 34 10.75 15.19 0.04
C LEU A 34 10.46 14.11 1.09
N MET A 35 9.93 14.46 2.27
CA MET A 35 9.72 13.53 3.38
C MET A 35 8.32 12.90 3.45
N ILE A 36 7.41 13.16 2.48
CA ILE A 36 6.05 12.59 2.52
C ILE A 36 5.88 11.56 1.38
N ALA A 37 6.88 10.71 1.15
CA ALA A 37 6.64 9.44 0.48
C ALA A 37 6.18 8.44 1.57
N LEU A 38 4.91 8.52 1.98
CA LEU A 38 4.29 7.42 2.72
C LEU A 38 4.34 6.20 1.80
N PRO A 39 4.83 5.04 2.28
CA PRO A 39 4.71 3.82 1.51
C PRO A 39 3.21 3.62 1.22
N ALA A 40 2.82 3.76 -0.02
CA ALA A 40 1.50 3.37 -0.48
C ALA A 40 1.50 1.83 -0.42
N PHE A 41 1.05 1.28 0.70
CA PHE A 41 0.73 -0.14 0.76
C PHE A 41 -0.46 -0.34 -0.16
N ALA A 42 -0.29 -1.20 -1.12
CA ALA A 42 -1.35 -1.70 -1.94
C ALA A 42 -1.97 -2.89 -1.20
N GLY A 43 -3.21 -3.15 -1.43
CA GLY A 43 -3.88 -4.28 -0.81
C GLY A 43 -5.33 -4.00 -0.45
N LEU A 44 -5.87 -4.88 0.35
CA LEU A 44 -7.28 -4.89 0.74
C LEU A 44 -7.74 -3.57 1.38
N GLY A 45 -8.79 -2.96 0.83
CA GLY A 45 -9.36 -1.69 1.29
C GLY A 45 -8.75 -0.43 0.65
N GLU A 46 -7.63 -0.55 -0.05
CA GLU A 46 -6.91 0.56 -0.67
C GLU A 46 -7.51 0.94 -2.04
N ASN A 47 -7.04 2.04 -2.61
CA ASN A 47 -7.48 2.51 -3.91
C ASN A 47 -6.82 1.75 -5.06
N VAL A 48 -7.43 1.75 -6.25
CA VAL A 48 -6.90 1.11 -7.47
C VAL A 48 -5.48 1.54 -7.83
N SER A 49 -5.04 2.74 -7.47
CA SER A 49 -3.66 3.19 -7.68
C SER A 49 -2.63 2.34 -6.93
N SER A 50 -3.05 1.61 -5.91
CA SER A 50 -2.19 0.72 -5.16
C SER A 50 -1.79 -0.55 -5.93
N VAL A 51 -2.59 -0.97 -6.91
CA VAL A 51 -2.32 -2.17 -7.74
C VAL A 51 -0.98 -2.09 -8.47
N GLN A 52 -0.61 -0.90 -8.98
CA GLN A 52 0.68 -0.69 -9.63
C GLN A 52 1.85 -0.79 -8.64
N ALA A 53 1.65 -0.35 -7.40
CA ALA A 53 2.66 -0.48 -6.35
C ALA A 53 2.86 -1.96 -5.99
N ASP A 54 1.79 -2.77 -5.94
CA ASP A 54 1.86 -4.22 -5.72
C ASP A 54 2.55 -4.93 -6.87
N GLN A 55 2.22 -4.59 -8.11
CA GLN A 55 2.92 -5.12 -9.27
C GLN A 55 4.43 -4.85 -9.20
N ALA A 56 4.82 -3.62 -8.89
CA ALA A 56 6.22 -3.23 -8.79
C ALA A 56 6.94 -3.97 -7.64
N HIS A 57 6.29 -4.07 -6.46
CA HIS A 57 6.85 -4.76 -5.30
C HIS A 57 7.02 -6.27 -5.56
N MET A 58 6.04 -6.90 -6.18
CA MET A 58 6.08 -8.32 -6.54
C MET A 58 6.97 -8.60 -7.76
N GLN A 59 7.50 -7.57 -8.43
CA GLN A 59 8.24 -7.65 -9.69
C GLN A 59 7.49 -8.52 -10.72
N GLY A 60 6.18 -8.33 -10.76
CA GLY A 60 5.25 -9.19 -11.48
C GLY A 60 4.74 -8.59 -12.78
N SER A 61 4.12 -9.42 -13.60
CA SER A 61 3.30 -8.99 -14.73
C SER A 61 1.87 -8.75 -14.29
N LEU A 62 1.24 -7.67 -14.78
CA LEU A 62 -0.13 -7.29 -14.48
C LEU A 62 -1.03 -7.53 -15.69
N ARG A 63 -2.14 -8.22 -15.47
CA ARG A 63 -3.25 -8.36 -16.41
C ARG A 63 -4.52 -7.81 -15.76
N SER A 64 -5.28 -7.00 -16.48
CA SER A 64 -6.55 -6.44 -15.99
C SER A 64 -7.70 -6.93 -16.85
N THR A 65 -8.79 -7.32 -16.20
CA THR A 65 -10.05 -7.75 -16.86
C THR A 65 -11.20 -6.98 -16.24
N GLN A 66 -11.93 -6.25 -17.05
CA GLN A 66 -13.07 -5.46 -16.60
C GLN A 66 -14.36 -6.28 -16.64
N SER A 67 -15.14 -6.21 -15.56
CA SER A 67 -16.50 -6.70 -15.45
C SER A 67 -17.45 -5.54 -15.16
N GLU A 68 -18.74 -5.78 -15.13
CA GLU A 68 -19.75 -4.75 -14.87
C GLU A 68 -19.61 -4.13 -13.46
N SER A 69 -19.34 -4.94 -12.45
CA SER A 69 -19.32 -4.52 -11.04
C SER A 69 -17.92 -4.30 -10.49
N TYR A 70 -16.89 -4.81 -11.14
CA TYR A 70 -15.50 -4.74 -10.67
C TYR A 70 -14.49 -4.87 -11.80
N THR A 71 -13.27 -4.45 -11.54
CA THR A 71 -12.11 -4.77 -12.35
C THR A 71 -11.25 -5.79 -11.59
N LEU A 72 -10.91 -6.88 -12.26
CA LEU A 72 -9.98 -7.88 -11.75
C LEU A 72 -8.57 -7.54 -12.24
N HIS A 73 -7.65 -7.34 -11.30
CA HIS A 73 -6.22 -7.20 -11.56
C HIS A 73 -5.51 -8.48 -11.12
N GLU A 74 -4.88 -9.16 -12.07
CA GLU A 74 -4.12 -10.37 -11.81
C GLU A 74 -2.64 -10.06 -11.93
N ILE A 75 -1.90 -10.21 -10.84
CA ILE A 75 -0.45 -10.01 -10.75
C ILE A 75 0.20 -11.38 -10.64
N THR A 76 1.02 -11.73 -11.63
CA THR A 76 1.85 -12.92 -11.57
C THR A 76 3.24 -12.51 -11.14
N ALA A 77 3.57 -12.78 -9.87
CA ALA A 77 4.86 -12.45 -9.28
C ALA A 77 6.01 -13.26 -9.90
N ALA A 78 7.23 -12.75 -9.81
CA ALA A 78 8.43 -13.45 -10.26
C ALA A 78 8.63 -14.82 -9.54
N SER A 79 8.09 -14.98 -8.34
CA SER A 79 8.05 -16.24 -7.58
C SER A 79 7.08 -17.29 -8.14
N GLY A 80 6.24 -16.94 -9.12
CA GLY A 80 5.15 -17.76 -9.64
C GLY A 80 3.86 -17.71 -8.81
N VAL A 81 3.81 -16.92 -7.76
CA VAL A 81 2.57 -16.65 -7.02
C VAL A 81 1.69 -15.73 -7.85
N VAL A 82 0.42 -16.09 -7.97
CA VAL A 82 -0.60 -15.26 -8.62
C VAL A 82 -1.45 -14.61 -7.55
N VAL A 83 -1.52 -13.28 -7.57
CA VAL A 83 -2.39 -12.48 -6.71
C VAL A 83 -3.44 -11.80 -7.57
N ARG A 84 -4.70 -11.89 -7.16
CA ARG A 84 -5.87 -11.33 -7.83
C ARG A 84 -6.52 -10.30 -6.95
N GLU A 85 -6.57 -9.07 -7.39
CA GLU A 85 -7.18 -7.95 -6.68
C GLU A 85 -8.48 -7.56 -7.37
N TYR A 86 -9.55 -7.52 -6.61
CA TYR A 86 -10.88 -7.17 -7.08
C TYR A 86 -11.21 -5.74 -6.69
N VAL A 87 -11.23 -4.84 -7.65
CA VAL A 87 -11.49 -3.42 -7.46
C VAL A 87 -12.94 -3.11 -7.82
N SER A 88 -13.70 -2.57 -6.90
CA SER A 88 -15.09 -2.16 -7.13
C SER A 88 -15.16 -1.04 -8.19
N ALA A 89 -15.98 -1.22 -9.22
CA ALA A 89 -16.22 -0.20 -10.23
C ALA A 89 -16.89 1.06 -9.65
N ALA A 90 -17.69 0.91 -8.59
CA ALA A 90 -18.42 2.02 -7.96
C ALA A 90 -17.54 2.86 -7.04
N THR A 91 -16.60 2.24 -6.30
CA THR A 91 -15.81 2.94 -5.26
C THR A 91 -14.34 3.11 -5.62
N GLY A 92 -13.83 2.39 -6.63
CA GLY A 92 -12.40 2.36 -6.98
C GLY A 92 -11.52 1.74 -5.91
N LYS A 93 -12.10 0.98 -4.97
CA LYS A 93 -11.36 0.35 -3.87
C LYS A 93 -11.26 -1.17 -4.04
N VAL A 94 -10.17 -1.73 -3.57
CA VAL A 94 -9.94 -3.18 -3.51
C VAL A 94 -10.84 -3.76 -2.41
N PHE A 95 -11.87 -4.49 -2.78
CA PHE A 95 -12.79 -5.10 -1.82
C PHE A 95 -12.44 -6.56 -1.50
N ALA A 96 -11.65 -7.21 -2.36
CA ALA A 96 -11.23 -8.59 -2.17
C ALA A 96 -9.88 -8.84 -2.84
N VAL A 97 -9.12 -9.77 -2.26
CA VAL A 97 -7.89 -10.30 -2.82
C VAL A 97 -7.91 -11.82 -2.74
N ALA A 98 -7.47 -12.50 -3.79
CA ALA A 98 -7.24 -13.94 -3.78
C ALA A 98 -5.82 -14.25 -4.22
N TRP A 99 -5.30 -15.38 -3.79
CA TRP A 99 -3.94 -15.81 -4.15
C TRP A 99 -3.84 -17.31 -4.37
N GLN A 100 -2.88 -17.67 -5.21
CA GLN A 100 -2.55 -19.06 -5.49
C GLN A 100 -1.07 -19.18 -5.84
N GLY A 101 -0.38 -20.19 -5.32
CA GLY A 101 1.01 -20.43 -5.66
C GLY A 101 1.70 -21.50 -4.84
N ALA A 102 2.99 -21.68 -5.08
CA ALA A 102 3.83 -22.60 -4.31
C ALA A 102 4.11 -22.12 -2.88
N TRP A 103 3.92 -20.83 -2.64
CA TRP A 103 4.12 -20.16 -1.36
C TRP A 103 2.98 -19.16 -1.12
N PRO A 104 2.61 -18.87 0.13
CA PRO A 104 1.70 -17.76 0.40
C PRO A 104 2.38 -16.43 0.02
N PRO A 105 1.63 -15.42 -0.44
CA PRO A 105 2.17 -14.08 -0.68
C PRO A 105 2.55 -13.38 0.64
N ASP A 106 3.20 -12.24 0.56
CA ASP A 106 3.40 -11.39 1.74
C ASP A 106 2.02 -10.87 2.22
N MET A 107 1.52 -11.46 3.30
CA MET A 107 0.20 -11.12 3.85
C MET A 107 0.15 -9.69 4.38
N ARG A 108 1.28 -9.08 4.73
CA ARG A 108 1.35 -7.67 5.15
C ARG A 108 1.03 -6.75 3.97
N GLN A 109 1.55 -7.08 2.81
CA GLN A 109 1.28 -6.37 1.58
C GLN A 109 -0.18 -6.57 1.14
N VAL A 110 -0.61 -7.82 1.02
CA VAL A 110 -1.94 -8.21 0.51
C VAL A 110 -3.08 -7.69 1.38
N LEU A 111 -2.92 -7.68 2.70
CA LEU A 111 -3.96 -7.24 3.65
C LEU A 111 -3.84 -5.77 4.07
N ALA A 112 -2.72 -5.12 3.77
CA ALA A 112 -2.48 -3.70 4.07
C ALA A 112 -2.89 -3.31 5.52
N SER A 113 -3.84 -2.40 5.66
CA SER A 113 -4.35 -1.92 6.96
C SER A 113 -5.02 -3.02 7.81
N TYR A 114 -5.49 -4.11 7.20
CA TYR A 114 -6.12 -5.25 7.89
C TYR A 114 -5.12 -6.28 8.43
N PHE A 115 -3.82 -6.15 8.13
CA PHE A 115 -2.82 -7.13 8.54
C PHE A 115 -2.72 -7.33 10.05
N ALA A 116 -2.81 -6.27 10.85
CA ALA A 116 -2.75 -6.37 12.31
C ALA A 116 -3.93 -7.18 12.88
N GLN A 117 -5.14 -6.95 12.37
CA GLN A 117 -6.34 -7.69 12.74
C GLN A 117 -6.23 -9.18 12.36
N TYR A 118 -5.76 -9.46 11.15
CA TYR A 118 -5.46 -10.81 10.68
C TYR A 118 -4.45 -11.51 11.59
N GLN A 119 -3.32 -10.88 11.91
CA GLN A 119 -2.25 -11.45 12.73
C GLN A 119 -2.77 -11.84 14.12
N GLN A 120 -3.53 -10.98 14.77
CA GLN A 120 -4.12 -11.25 16.07
C GLN A 120 -5.08 -12.45 16.03
N ALA A 121 -5.96 -12.49 15.04
CA ALA A 121 -6.91 -13.59 14.88
C ALA A 121 -6.22 -14.92 14.54
N ALA A 122 -5.21 -14.90 13.68
CA ALA A 122 -4.42 -16.07 13.31
C ALA A 122 -3.65 -16.66 14.51
N GLN A 123 -3.06 -15.81 15.35
CA GLN A 123 -2.41 -16.25 16.59
C GLN A 123 -3.39 -16.90 17.57
N THR A 124 -4.58 -16.32 17.73
CA THR A 124 -5.64 -16.88 18.57
C THR A 124 -6.07 -18.26 18.07
N GLN A 125 -6.27 -18.43 16.77
CA GLN A 125 -6.62 -19.72 16.18
C GLN A 125 -5.50 -20.76 16.31
N ALA A 126 -4.24 -20.36 16.11
CA ALA A 126 -3.08 -21.24 16.26
C ALA A 126 -2.98 -21.81 17.69
N ASN A 127 -3.31 -20.99 18.70
CA ASN A 127 -3.31 -21.41 20.10
C ASN A 127 -4.46 -22.37 20.43
N LEU A 128 -5.59 -22.26 19.72
CA LEU A 128 -6.77 -23.11 19.95
C LEU A 128 -6.71 -24.45 19.19
N HIS A 129 -5.96 -24.51 18.09
CA HIS A 129 -5.93 -25.65 17.18
C HIS A 129 -4.51 -26.03 16.80
N ALA A 130 -3.89 -26.92 17.54
CA ALA A 130 -2.63 -27.55 17.13
C ALA A 130 -2.88 -28.50 15.94
N GLY A 131 -2.71 -28.02 14.71
CA GLY A 131 -2.86 -28.88 13.52
C GLY A 131 -2.86 -28.13 12.19
N ARG A 132 -2.67 -28.89 11.09
CA ARG A 132 -2.65 -28.40 9.70
C ARG A 132 -4.08 -28.21 9.15
N ARG A 133 -4.87 -27.36 9.79
CA ARG A 133 -6.22 -27.03 9.30
C ARG A 133 -6.16 -25.79 8.41
N PRO A 134 -7.07 -25.66 7.42
CA PRO A 134 -7.27 -24.39 6.75
C PRO A 134 -7.52 -23.28 7.77
N LEU A 135 -6.88 -22.13 7.56
CA LEU A 135 -7.09 -20.95 8.38
C LEU A 135 -8.36 -20.26 7.89
N VAL A 136 -9.34 -20.10 8.76
CA VAL A 136 -10.59 -19.38 8.46
C VAL A 136 -10.80 -18.34 9.55
N ILE A 137 -10.71 -17.06 9.17
CA ILE A 137 -10.86 -15.91 10.05
C ILE A 137 -12.13 -15.17 9.65
N HIS A 138 -13.04 -14.99 10.60
CA HIS A 138 -14.21 -14.13 10.49
C HIS A 138 -14.11 -13.07 11.57
N GLN A 139 -13.81 -11.85 11.17
CA GLN A 139 -13.74 -10.68 12.04
C GLN A 139 -14.68 -9.58 11.51
N PRO A 140 -15.13 -8.64 12.33
CA PRO A 140 -15.86 -7.48 11.84
C PRO A 140 -15.07 -6.77 10.71
N GLY A 141 -15.68 -6.69 9.52
CA GLY A 141 -15.06 -6.06 8.35
C GLY A 141 -13.95 -6.85 7.66
N LEU A 142 -13.65 -8.09 8.06
CA LEU A 142 -12.61 -8.90 7.43
C LEU A 142 -12.93 -10.39 7.47
N VAL A 143 -12.92 -11.01 6.31
CA VAL A 143 -12.92 -12.48 6.19
C VAL A 143 -11.65 -12.91 5.48
N VAL A 144 -10.93 -13.89 6.05
CA VAL A 144 -9.75 -14.49 5.41
C VAL A 144 -9.88 -16.00 5.47
N GLU A 145 -9.74 -16.63 4.32
CA GLU A 145 -9.72 -18.07 4.18
C GLU A 145 -8.44 -18.47 3.45
N SER A 146 -7.66 -19.34 4.05
CA SER A 146 -6.39 -19.77 3.48
C SER A 146 -6.12 -21.22 3.80
N GLY A 147 -5.61 -21.94 2.82
CA GLY A 147 -5.27 -23.34 2.96
C GLY A 147 -4.21 -23.77 1.96
N GLY A 148 -3.80 -25.02 2.04
CA GLY A 148 -2.85 -25.60 1.11
C GLY A 148 -1.80 -26.47 1.80
N HIS A 149 -1.09 -27.22 0.98
CA HIS A 149 0.01 -28.08 1.39
C HIS A 149 0.95 -28.35 0.20
N MET A 150 2.17 -28.75 0.50
CA MET A 150 3.12 -29.25 -0.52
C MET A 150 3.25 -28.37 -1.77
N ARG A 151 3.52 -27.08 -1.56
CA ARG A 151 3.71 -26.10 -2.66
C ARG A 151 2.42 -25.79 -3.46
N SER A 152 1.28 -25.99 -2.84
CA SER A 152 -0.02 -25.63 -3.40
C SER A 152 -0.81 -24.87 -2.33
N PHE A 153 -0.56 -23.57 -2.22
CA PHE A 153 -1.26 -22.66 -1.30
C PHE A 153 -2.28 -21.83 -2.07
N THR A 154 -3.43 -21.69 -1.46
CA THR A 154 -4.51 -20.86 -2.01
C THR A 154 -5.23 -20.16 -0.86
N GLY A 155 -5.77 -19.00 -1.14
CA GLY A 155 -6.58 -18.29 -0.17
C GLY A 155 -7.24 -17.07 -0.76
N ARG A 156 -8.08 -16.46 0.05
CA ARG A 156 -8.79 -15.22 -0.26
C ARG A 156 -9.00 -14.40 1.00
N ALA A 157 -9.09 -13.10 0.81
CA ALA A 157 -9.49 -12.14 1.83
C ALA A 157 -10.46 -11.15 1.23
N TYR A 158 -11.49 -10.74 1.97
CA TYR A 158 -12.46 -9.75 1.51
C TYR A 158 -13.11 -9.00 2.66
N ILE A 159 -13.63 -7.82 2.33
CA ILE A 159 -14.39 -6.95 3.23
C ILE A 159 -15.87 -7.14 2.91
N PRO A 160 -16.65 -7.82 3.76
CA PRO A 160 -18.06 -8.14 3.47
C PRO A 160 -18.90 -6.93 3.10
N ASP A 161 -18.72 -5.82 3.80
CA ASP A 161 -19.48 -4.57 3.61
C ASP A 161 -19.13 -3.83 2.31
N MET A 162 -18.03 -4.21 1.65
CA MET A 162 -17.59 -3.61 0.38
C MET A 162 -17.89 -4.47 -0.84
N LEU A 163 -18.41 -5.67 -0.66
CA LEU A 163 -18.79 -6.55 -1.76
C LEU A 163 -19.90 -5.90 -2.60
N PRO A 164 -19.71 -5.74 -3.93
CA PRO A 164 -20.81 -5.35 -4.79
C PRO A 164 -21.95 -6.38 -4.69
N GLY A 165 -23.20 -5.92 -4.68
CA GLY A 165 -24.36 -6.80 -4.46
C GLY A 165 -24.52 -7.94 -5.47
N SER A 166 -23.89 -7.81 -6.65
CA SER A 166 -23.85 -8.85 -7.69
C SER A 166 -22.74 -9.88 -7.49
N VAL A 167 -21.77 -9.63 -6.57
CA VAL A 167 -20.59 -10.47 -6.35
C VAL A 167 -20.79 -11.31 -5.10
N LYS A 168 -20.77 -12.63 -5.26
CA LYS A 168 -20.78 -13.58 -4.13
C LYS A 168 -19.35 -13.86 -3.68
N ALA A 169 -19.17 -14.12 -2.38
CA ALA A 169 -17.84 -14.44 -1.82
C ALA A 169 -17.20 -15.66 -2.50
N GLU A 170 -17.99 -16.64 -2.97
CA GLU A 170 -17.51 -17.84 -3.65
C GLU A 170 -16.91 -17.56 -5.04
N ALA A 171 -17.22 -16.41 -5.63
CA ALA A 171 -16.63 -15.99 -6.90
C ALA A 171 -15.20 -15.44 -6.77
N ILE A 172 -14.78 -15.11 -5.53
CA ILE A 172 -13.43 -14.64 -5.21
C ILE A 172 -12.51 -15.86 -5.13
N ARG A 173 -11.63 -16.04 -6.15
CA ARG A 173 -10.74 -17.21 -6.29
C ARG A 173 -9.53 -16.95 -7.18
#